data_8192aa309621edfebdce6761aca05e58
#
_entry.id   8192aa309621edfebdce6761aca05e58
#
_cell.length_a   1.000
_cell.length_b   1.000
_cell.length_c   1.000
_cell.angle_alpha   90.00
_cell.angle_beta   90.00
_cell.angle_gamma   90.00
#
_symmetry.space_group_name_H-M   'P 1'
#
loop_
_entity.id
_entity.type
_entity.pdbx_description
1 polymer ?
#
loop_
_entity_poly.entity_id
_entity_poly.type
_entity_poly.pdbx_seq_one_letter_code
_entity_poly.pdbx_strand_id
1 'polypeptide(L)'
;MPHSAYIFDFDGTLVDSMPYVAMGVKSFLKSRGVDYPENIMEIVTPLGYPGSADYYNEHFGLSTNGEEYLEYVQNLIYKYYQNEVPLKPGVYEYLTALKARGASLAILTASPLRFVRPCFERLGVLNLFDHVWSCDDFSMTKSNPEIYLKAAERFALAPDQIAFFDDSIHSLTAAKAAGLFTVGIYDETAKAFVEQMTKTADVFLEDFRNIDHI
;
A
#
# COMPACT_ATOMS: atom_id res chain seq x y z
N MET A 1 2.49 -2.80 25.37
CA MET A 1 3.96 -3.00 25.21
C MET A 1 4.28 -2.78 23.73
N PRO A 2 5.41 -2.24 23.36
CA PRO A 2 5.76 -2.14 21.95
C PRO A 2 5.85 -3.54 21.35
N HIS A 3 5.37 -3.70 20.13
CA HIS A 3 5.46 -4.95 19.38
C HIS A 3 6.92 -5.27 19.04
N SER A 4 7.22 -6.55 18.83
CA SER A 4 8.59 -7.01 18.48
C SER A 4 8.91 -6.80 17.01
N ALA A 5 7.89 -6.86 16.13
CA ALA A 5 8.01 -6.61 14.71
C ALA A 5 6.87 -5.72 14.19
N TYR A 6 7.17 -5.04 13.08
CA TYR A 6 6.26 -4.12 12.42
C TYR A 6 6.26 -4.42 10.92
N ILE A 7 5.08 -4.62 10.38
CA ILE A 7 4.86 -4.84 8.95
C ILE A 7 4.12 -3.62 8.40
N PHE A 8 4.63 -3.07 7.32
CA PHE A 8 4.03 -1.90 6.67
C PHE A 8 3.65 -2.23 5.24
N ASP A 9 2.51 -1.73 4.81
CA ASP A 9 2.26 -1.55 3.39
C ASP A 9 3.13 -0.41 2.84
N PHE A 10 3.25 -0.34 1.53
CA PHE A 10 4.05 0.64 0.81
C PHE A 10 3.21 1.81 0.31
N ASP A 11 2.30 1.54 -0.64
CA ASP A 11 1.52 2.56 -1.34
C ASP A 11 0.37 3.09 -0.49
N GLY A 12 0.22 4.41 -0.38
CA GLY A 12 -0.84 4.99 0.46
C GLY A 12 -0.58 4.87 1.97
N THR A 13 0.41 4.08 2.38
CA THR A 13 0.80 3.88 3.78
C THR A 13 2.12 4.57 4.11
N LEU A 14 3.25 4.08 3.61
CA LEU A 14 4.55 4.70 3.87
C LEU A 14 4.90 5.81 2.87
N VAL A 15 4.44 5.68 1.63
CA VAL A 15 4.67 6.68 0.58
C VAL A 15 3.36 7.28 0.09
N ASP A 16 3.41 8.57 -0.23
CA ASP A 16 2.28 9.30 -0.82
C ASP A 16 2.28 9.10 -2.35
N SER A 17 2.01 7.86 -2.76
CA SER A 17 2.06 7.44 -4.17
C SER A 17 0.73 7.54 -4.90
N MET A 18 -0.39 7.58 -4.19
CA MET A 18 -1.72 7.51 -4.80
C MET A 18 -2.05 8.66 -5.76
N PRO A 19 -1.59 9.92 -5.54
CA PRO A 19 -1.70 10.97 -6.54
C PRO A 19 -1.02 10.63 -7.88
N TYR A 20 0.13 9.96 -7.84
CA TYR A 20 0.88 9.55 -9.03
C TYR A 20 0.22 8.37 -9.75
N VAL A 21 -0.39 7.44 -9.00
CA VAL A 21 -1.23 6.37 -9.57
C VAL A 21 -2.40 7.00 -10.34
N ALA A 22 -3.08 7.97 -9.74
CA ALA A 22 -4.16 8.70 -10.40
C ALA A 22 -3.70 9.42 -11.67
N MET A 23 -2.50 10.02 -11.65
CA MET A 23 -1.91 10.63 -12.84
C MET A 23 -1.65 9.60 -13.93
N GLY A 24 -1.19 8.40 -13.59
CA GLY A 24 -0.98 7.30 -14.53
C GLY A 24 -2.26 6.88 -15.23
N VAL A 25 -3.33 6.66 -14.46
CA VAL A 25 -4.67 6.31 -14.95
C VAL A 25 -5.21 7.39 -15.90
N LYS A 26 -5.20 8.65 -15.44
CA LYS A 26 -5.68 9.79 -16.23
C LYS A 26 -4.86 10.01 -17.51
N SER A 27 -3.55 9.78 -17.45
CA SER A 27 -2.66 9.86 -18.60
C SER A 27 -2.99 8.78 -19.63
N PHE A 28 -3.28 7.56 -19.19
CA PHE A 28 -3.71 6.48 -20.09
C PHE A 28 -4.97 6.89 -20.85
N LEU A 29 -6.02 7.31 -20.16
CA LEU A 29 -7.28 7.71 -20.80
C LEU A 29 -7.10 8.88 -21.77
N LYS A 30 -6.34 9.89 -21.40
CA LYS A 30 -5.98 11.01 -22.30
C LYS A 30 -5.22 10.54 -23.54
N SER A 31 -4.29 9.60 -23.41
CA SER A 31 -3.54 9.05 -24.55
C SER A 31 -4.44 8.32 -25.56
N ARG A 32 -5.60 7.86 -25.12
CA ARG A 32 -6.64 7.20 -25.93
C ARG A 32 -7.71 8.18 -26.44
N GLY A 33 -7.55 9.49 -26.15
CA GLY A 33 -8.52 10.52 -26.55
C GLY A 33 -9.86 10.44 -25.84
N VAL A 34 -9.88 9.86 -24.65
CA VAL A 34 -11.10 9.65 -23.85
C VAL A 34 -11.34 10.84 -22.93
N ASP A 35 -12.54 11.40 -22.98
CA ASP A 35 -13.07 12.27 -21.94
C ASP A 35 -13.66 11.41 -20.83
N TYR A 36 -13.20 11.61 -19.61
CA TYR A 36 -13.59 10.83 -18.44
C TYR A 36 -14.16 11.73 -17.33
N PRO A 37 -15.07 11.20 -16.48
CA PRO A 37 -15.65 11.94 -15.37
C PRO A 37 -14.59 12.29 -14.32
N GLU A 38 -14.83 13.38 -13.57
CA GLU A 38 -13.90 13.89 -12.57
C GLU A 38 -13.57 12.85 -11.47
N ASN A 39 -14.59 12.05 -11.10
CA ASN A 39 -14.50 10.97 -10.11
C ASN A 39 -14.06 9.62 -10.69
N ILE A 40 -13.38 9.60 -11.84
CA ILE A 40 -12.97 8.34 -12.49
C ILE A 40 -12.17 7.43 -11.53
N MET A 41 -11.36 7.99 -10.64
CA MET A 41 -10.57 7.22 -9.69
C MET A 41 -11.44 6.47 -8.68
N GLU A 42 -12.53 7.07 -8.20
CA GLU A 42 -13.48 6.43 -7.28
C GLU A 42 -14.16 5.22 -7.94
N ILE A 43 -14.39 5.32 -9.26
CA ILE A 43 -15.02 4.24 -10.04
C ILE A 43 -14.05 3.09 -10.26
N VAL A 44 -12.81 3.38 -10.71
CA VAL A 44 -11.92 2.32 -11.21
C VAL A 44 -10.98 1.74 -10.15
N THR A 45 -10.68 2.46 -9.07
CA THR A 45 -9.80 1.95 -8.01
C THR A 45 -10.29 0.63 -7.41
N PRO A 46 -11.59 0.45 -7.09
CA PRO A 46 -12.07 -0.82 -6.55
C PRO A 46 -12.04 -1.99 -7.54
N LEU A 47 -11.98 -1.70 -8.84
CA LEU A 47 -12.02 -2.73 -9.90
C LEU A 47 -10.66 -3.39 -10.15
N GLY A 48 -9.57 -2.76 -9.69
CA GLY A 48 -8.21 -3.16 -10.07
C GLY A 48 -7.93 -2.98 -11.56
N TYR A 49 -6.74 -3.33 -12.01
CA TYR A 49 -6.34 -3.10 -13.41
C TYR A 49 -7.18 -3.87 -14.43
N PRO A 50 -7.49 -5.18 -14.25
CA PRO A 50 -8.33 -5.89 -15.21
C PRO A 50 -9.75 -5.31 -15.31
N GLY A 51 -10.41 -5.12 -14.16
CA GLY A 51 -11.76 -4.58 -14.14
C GLY A 51 -11.84 -3.12 -14.63
N SER A 52 -10.78 -2.33 -14.45
CA SER A 52 -10.69 -0.99 -15.03
C SER A 52 -10.62 -1.04 -16.55
N ALA A 53 -9.86 -1.97 -17.12
CA ALA A 53 -9.80 -2.15 -18.57
C ALA A 53 -11.16 -2.54 -19.15
N ASP A 54 -11.88 -3.46 -18.49
CA ASP A 54 -13.23 -3.86 -18.88
C ASP A 54 -14.19 -2.66 -18.82
N TYR A 55 -14.11 -1.87 -17.74
CA TYR A 55 -14.90 -0.64 -17.61
C TYR A 55 -14.64 0.35 -18.75
N TYR A 56 -13.36 0.56 -19.12
CA TYR A 56 -13.01 1.47 -20.21
C TYR A 56 -13.49 0.97 -21.57
N ASN A 57 -13.46 -0.32 -21.81
CA ASN A 57 -13.98 -0.92 -23.03
C ASN A 57 -15.50 -0.74 -23.13
N GLU A 58 -16.22 -0.98 -22.03
CA GLU A 58 -17.68 -0.89 -21.99
C GLU A 58 -18.18 0.57 -22.09
N HIS A 59 -17.57 1.49 -21.34
CA HIS A 59 -18.10 2.84 -21.19
C HIS A 59 -17.48 3.87 -22.13
N PHE A 60 -16.25 3.62 -22.59
CA PHE A 60 -15.54 4.53 -23.48
C PHE A 60 -15.25 3.95 -24.87
N GLY A 61 -15.68 2.72 -25.14
CA GLY A 61 -15.49 2.09 -26.45
C GLY A 61 -14.03 1.80 -26.76
N LEU A 62 -13.17 1.62 -25.76
CA LEU A 62 -11.80 1.20 -25.95
C LEU A 62 -11.73 -0.30 -26.29
N SER A 63 -10.56 -0.74 -26.77
CA SER A 63 -10.25 -2.15 -27.01
C SER A 63 -8.91 -2.48 -26.35
N THR A 64 -8.81 -2.16 -25.05
CA THR A 64 -7.61 -2.42 -24.27
C THR A 64 -7.79 -3.66 -23.40
N ASN A 65 -6.71 -4.42 -23.17
CA ASN A 65 -6.73 -5.49 -22.19
C ASN A 65 -6.07 -5.04 -20.87
N GLY A 66 -6.33 -5.80 -19.80
CA GLY A 66 -5.81 -5.47 -18.48
C GLY A 66 -4.29 -5.45 -18.38
N GLU A 67 -3.59 -6.28 -19.15
CA GLU A 67 -2.13 -6.34 -19.17
C GLU A 67 -1.53 -5.10 -19.85
N GLU A 68 -2.05 -4.70 -21.01
CA GLU A 68 -1.62 -3.47 -21.71
C GLU A 68 -1.83 -2.24 -20.84
N TYR A 69 -2.99 -2.15 -20.19
CA TYR A 69 -3.31 -1.04 -19.29
C TYR A 69 -2.36 -1.02 -18.09
N LEU A 70 -2.17 -2.17 -17.45
CA LEU A 70 -1.26 -2.33 -16.31
C LEU A 70 0.17 -1.93 -16.70
N GLU A 71 0.67 -2.42 -17.85
CA GLU A 71 2.02 -2.10 -18.31
C GLU A 71 2.20 -0.60 -18.57
N TYR A 72 1.22 0.03 -19.22
CA TYR A 72 1.27 1.48 -19.46
C TYR A 72 1.36 2.27 -18.15
N VAL A 73 0.45 1.98 -17.22
CA VAL A 73 0.39 2.67 -15.93
C VAL A 73 1.66 2.41 -15.12
N GLN A 74 2.12 1.16 -15.05
CA GLN A 74 3.34 0.81 -14.32
C GLN A 74 4.58 1.49 -14.88
N ASN A 75 4.74 1.55 -16.21
CA ASN A 75 5.90 2.21 -16.84
C ASN A 75 5.94 3.72 -16.56
N LEU A 76 4.77 4.36 -16.49
CA LEU A 76 4.69 5.77 -16.14
C LEU A 76 4.96 6.00 -14.65
N ILE A 77 4.32 5.22 -13.78
CA ILE A 77 4.45 5.34 -12.33
C ILE A 77 5.88 5.01 -11.87
N TYR A 78 6.56 4.07 -12.53
CA TYR A 78 7.93 3.70 -12.21
C TYR A 78 8.88 4.89 -12.14
N LYS A 79 8.75 5.83 -13.09
CA LYS A 79 9.55 7.05 -13.12
C LYS A 79 9.28 7.95 -11.90
N TYR A 80 8.03 7.98 -11.45
CA TYR A 80 7.68 8.75 -10.25
C TYR A 80 8.26 8.14 -8.98
N TYR A 81 8.22 6.82 -8.83
CA TYR A 81 8.89 6.15 -7.71
C TYR A 81 10.40 6.41 -7.67
N GLN A 82 11.03 6.43 -8.83
CA GLN A 82 12.47 6.70 -8.91
C GLN A 82 12.84 8.15 -8.58
N ASN A 83 11.94 9.12 -8.79
CA ASN A 83 12.34 10.53 -8.79
C ASN A 83 11.52 11.44 -7.86
N GLU A 84 10.25 11.14 -7.59
CA GLU A 84 9.31 12.12 -7.06
C GLU A 84 8.53 11.67 -5.83
N VAL A 85 7.99 10.43 -5.82
CA VAL A 85 7.08 9.95 -4.74
C VAL A 85 7.71 10.16 -3.36
N PRO A 86 7.12 10.96 -2.46
CA PRO A 86 7.66 11.24 -1.14
C PRO A 86 7.21 10.20 -0.11
N LEU A 87 7.89 10.17 1.04
CA LEU A 87 7.34 9.55 2.25
C LEU A 87 6.13 10.33 2.74
N LYS A 88 5.18 9.66 3.36
CA LYS A 88 4.14 10.33 4.15
C LYS A 88 4.74 11.03 5.38
N PRO A 89 4.07 12.06 5.92
CA PRO A 89 4.59 12.84 7.05
C PRO A 89 4.90 11.97 8.28
N GLY A 90 6.09 12.12 8.84
CA GLY A 90 6.55 11.44 10.07
C GLY A 90 7.09 10.02 9.86
N VAL A 91 7.04 9.47 8.65
CA VAL A 91 7.47 8.09 8.38
C VAL A 91 8.95 7.89 8.71
N TYR A 92 9.83 8.78 8.27
CA TYR A 92 11.27 8.63 8.48
C TYR A 92 11.62 8.58 9.96
N GLU A 93 11.09 9.51 10.73
CA GLU A 93 11.28 9.63 12.17
C GLU A 93 10.75 8.40 12.90
N TYR A 94 9.56 7.95 12.53
CA TYR A 94 8.92 6.78 13.14
C TYR A 94 9.70 5.49 12.89
N LEU A 95 10.07 5.19 11.64
CA LEU A 95 10.87 4.01 11.30
C LEU A 95 12.24 4.02 12.00
N THR A 96 12.89 5.18 12.05
CA THR A 96 14.17 5.35 12.74
C THR A 96 14.03 5.10 14.25
N ALA A 97 12.96 5.61 14.87
CA ALA A 97 12.70 5.37 16.28
C ALA A 97 12.41 3.90 16.60
N LEU A 98 11.69 3.18 15.73
CA LEU A 98 11.47 1.75 15.88
C LEU A 98 12.78 0.95 15.80
N LYS A 99 13.63 1.24 14.82
CA LYS A 99 14.95 0.59 14.68
C LYS A 99 15.85 0.87 15.89
N ALA A 100 15.84 2.09 16.42
CA ALA A 100 16.59 2.45 17.63
C ALA A 100 16.15 1.67 18.87
N ARG A 101 14.89 1.21 18.91
CA ARG A 101 14.34 0.34 19.96
C ARG A 101 14.59 -1.15 19.71
N GLY A 102 15.26 -1.51 18.60
CA GLY A 102 15.55 -2.90 18.25
C GLY A 102 14.41 -3.67 17.58
N ALA A 103 13.38 -2.97 17.09
CA ALA A 103 12.27 -3.61 16.39
C ALA A 103 12.72 -4.18 15.03
N SER A 104 12.10 -5.31 14.63
CA SER A 104 12.20 -5.84 13.28
C SER A 104 11.17 -5.21 12.37
N LEU A 105 11.62 -4.70 11.20
CA LEU A 105 10.74 -4.02 10.25
C LEU A 105 10.64 -4.80 8.94
N ALA A 106 9.43 -4.93 8.42
CA ALA A 106 9.19 -5.50 7.09
C ALA A 106 8.20 -4.68 6.27
N ILE A 107 8.35 -4.79 4.95
CA ILE A 107 7.32 -4.39 3.98
C ILE A 107 6.54 -5.62 3.58
N LEU A 108 5.24 -5.47 3.42
CA LEU A 108 4.34 -6.41 2.76
C LEU A 108 3.42 -5.65 1.80
N THR A 109 3.73 -5.69 0.51
CA THR A 109 3.06 -4.88 -0.50
C THR A 109 2.49 -5.71 -1.64
N ALA A 110 1.44 -5.20 -2.28
CA ALA A 110 0.95 -5.71 -3.57
C ALA A 110 1.75 -5.16 -4.77
N SER A 111 2.56 -4.13 -4.55
CA SER A 111 3.36 -3.52 -5.61
C SER A 111 4.58 -4.36 -5.96
N PRO A 112 4.99 -4.38 -7.26
CA PRO A 112 6.22 -5.02 -7.68
C PRO A 112 7.45 -4.46 -6.96
N LEU A 113 8.33 -5.34 -6.45
CA LEU A 113 9.52 -4.93 -5.70
C LEU A 113 10.48 -4.03 -6.50
N ARG A 114 10.40 -4.07 -7.85
CA ARG A 114 11.14 -3.17 -8.73
C ARG A 114 10.76 -1.68 -8.55
N PHE A 115 9.59 -1.40 -7.96
CA PHE A 115 9.17 -0.03 -7.61
C PHE A 115 9.61 0.35 -6.19
N VAL A 116 9.44 -0.57 -5.27
CA VAL A 116 9.71 -0.36 -3.84
C VAL A 116 11.18 -0.06 -3.59
N ARG A 117 12.08 -0.91 -4.10
CA ARG A 117 13.51 -0.79 -3.83
C ARG A 117 14.11 0.53 -4.28
N PRO A 118 13.99 0.96 -5.56
CA PRO A 118 14.54 2.24 -6.01
C PRO A 118 13.93 3.44 -5.30
N CYS A 119 12.64 3.38 -4.96
CA CYS A 119 11.96 4.43 -4.20
C CYS A 119 12.57 4.57 -2.80
N PHE A 120 12.71 3.47 -2.08
CA PHE A 120 13.25 3.49 -0.72
C PHE A 120 14.77 3.74 -0.67
N GLU A 121 15.52 3.34 -1.68
CA GLU A 121 16.93 3.74 -1.84
C GLU A 121 17.06 5.25 -1.96
N ARG A 122 16.27 5.87 -2.84
CA ARG A 122 16.23 7.32 -3.01
C ARG A 122 15.79 8.07 -1.74
N LEU A 123 14.80 7.52 -1.02
CA LEU A 123 14.28 8.10 0.22
C LEU A 123 15.17 7.82 1.45
N GLY A 124 16.21 6.98 1.31
CA GLY A 124 17.17 6.68 2.36
C GLY A 124 16.62 5.79 3.48
N VAL A 125 15.52 5.05 3.24
CA VAL A 125 14.86 4.22 4.26
C VAL A 125 14.99 2.71 4.01
N LEU A 126 15.49 2.27 2.85
CA LEU A 126 15.55 0.84 2.52
C LEU A 126 16.33 0.02 3.55
N ASN A 127 17.41 0.56 4.08
CA ASN A 127 18.29 -0.09 5.06
C ASN A 127 17.68 -0.19 6.47
N LEU A 128 16.53 0.42 6.71
CA LEU A 128 15.78 0.28 7.97
C LEU A 128 14.98 -1.02 8.01
N PHE A 129 14.69 -1.63 6.86
CA PHE A 129 13.89 -2.83 6.77
C PHE A 129 14.75 -4.09 6.76
N ASP A 130 14.41 -5.03 7.63
CA ASP A 130 15.03 -6.36 7.68
C ASP A 130 14.50 -7.23 6.53
N HIS A 131 13.25 -6.99 6.11
CA HIS A 131 12.59 -7.73 5.03
C HIS A 131 11.79 -6.79 4.12
N VAL A 132 11.81 -7.09 2.82
CA VAL A 132 10.97 -6.43 1.83
C VAL A 132 10.28 -7.51 1.01
N TRP A 133 9.01 -7.72 1.30
CA TRP A 133 8.17 -8.76 0.68
C TRP A 133 7.10 -8.15 -0.21
N SER A 134 6.84 -8.82 -1.33
CA SER A 134 5.62 -8.63 -2.12
C SER A 134 4.60 -9.74 -1.82
N CYS A 135 3.35 -9.52 -2.19
CA CYS A 135 2.31 -10.54 -2.18
C CYS A 135 2.69 -11.78 -3.00
N ASP A 136 3.50 -11.59 -4.07
CA ASP A 136 3.98 -12.67 -4.93
C ASP A 136 4.90 -13.65 -4.18
N ASP A 137 5.69 -13.16 -3.21
CA ASP A 137 6.56 -14.00 -2.38
C ASP A 137 5.79 -15.01 -1.50
N PHE A 138 4.49 -14.81 -1.37
CA PHE A 138 3.56 -15.67 -0.63
C PHE A 138 2.55 -16.34 -1.55
N SER A 139 2.46 -15.96 -2.83
CA SER A 139 1.40 -16.37 -3.77
C SER A 139 -0.01 -16.10 -3.23
N MET A 140 -0.18 -14.97 -2.53
CA MET A 140 -1.42 -14.59 -1.84
C MET A 140 -1.65 -13.09 -1.93
N THR A 141 -2.89 -12.66 -1.72
CA THR A 141 -3.25 -11.24 -1.56
C THR A 141 -3.34 -10.87 -0.09
N LYS A 142 -3.23 -9.58 0.24
CA LYS A 142 -3.39 -9.06 1.61
C LYS A 142 -4.82 -9.21 2.17
N SER A 143 -5.79 -9.57 1.35
CA SER A 143 -7.14 -9.90 1.81
C SER A 143 -7.25 -11.32 2.40
N ASN A 144 -6.20 -12.15 2.26
CA ASN A 144 -6.15 -13.49 2.84
C ASN A 144 -5.40 -13.46 4.19
N PRO A 145 -6.05 -13.81 5.32
CA PRO A 145 -5.40 -13.85 6.63
C PRO A 145 -4.14 -14.72 6.69
N GLU A 146 -4.05 -15.76 5.88
CA GLU A 146 -2.92 -16.69 5.83
C GLU A 146 -1.58 -16.00 5.50
N ILE A 147 -1.60 -14.90 4.71
CA ILE A 147 -0.37 -14.17 4.37
C ILE A 147 0.30 -13.60 5.62
N TYR A 148 -0.49 -13.13 6.59
CA TYR A 148 0.02 -12.56 7.84
C TYR A 148 0.54 -13.65 8.79
N LEU A 149 -0.09 -14.82 8.82
CA LEU A 149 0.40 -15.97 9.58
C LEU A 149 1.76 -16.42 9.04
N LYS A 150 1.92 -16.50 7.72
CA LYS A 150 3.21 -16.81 7.09
C LYS A 150 4.27 -15.72 7.32
N ALA A 151 3.86 -14.45 7.35
CA ALA A 151 4.77 -13.38 7.71
C ALA A 151 5.23 -13.49 9.17
N ALA A 152 4.33 -13.84 10.10
CA ALA A 152 4.65 -14.10 11.50
C ALA A 152 5.62 -15.29 11.65
N GLU A 153 5.40 -16.38 10.90
CA GLU A 153 6.33 -17.51 10.84
C GLU A 153 7.74 -17.10 10.38
N ARG A 154 7.85 -16.23 9.35
CA ARG A 154 9.14 -15.71 8.88
C ARG A 154 9.87 -14.88 9.93
N PHE A 155 9.17 -14.21 10.81
CA PHE A 155 9.72 -13.52 11.97
C PHE A 155 10.01 -14.43 13.16
N ALA A 156 9.51 -15.68 13.16
CA ALA A 156 9.48 -16.58 14.31
C ALA A 156 8.78 -15.95 15.53
N LEU A 157 7.69 -15.20 15.30
CA LEU A 157 6.89 -14.50 16.31
C LEU A 157 5.45 -14.98 16.28
N ALA A 158 4.77 -14.83 17.42
CA ALA A 158 3.30 -14.96 17.45
C ALA A 158 2.64 -13.74 16.80
N PRO A 159 1.46 -13.89 16.16
CA PRO A 159 0.78 -12.79 15.47
C PRO A 159 0.54 -11.55 16.34
N ASP A 160 0.19 -11.72 17.61
CA ASP A 160 -0.07 -10.64 18.57
C ASP A 160 1.18 -9.83 18.97
N GLN A 161 2.37 -10.31 18.61
CA GLN A 161 3.64 -9.58 18.77
C GLN A 161 3.98 -8.67 17.58
N ILE A 162 3.12 -8.63 16.56
CA ILE A 162 3.35 -7.91 15.30
C ILE A 162 2.30 -6.83 15.11
N ALA A 163 2.73 -5.61 14.80
CA ALA A 163 1.86 -4.53 14.35
C ALA A 163 1.88 -4.44 12.82
N PHE A 164 0.71 -4.28 12.20
CA PHE A 164 0.53 -4.14 10.76
C PHE A 164 -0.12 -2.80 10.42
N PHE A 165 0.48 -2.07 9.49
CA PHE A 165 0.08 -0.73 9.05
C PHE A 165 -0.36 -0.76 7.58
N ASP A 166 -1.57 -0.28 7.29
CA ASP A 166 -2.13 -0.30 5.93
C ASP A 166 -3.26 0.75 5.81
N ASP A 167 -3.49 1.25 4.60
CA ASP A 167 -4.58 2.18 4.25
C ASP A 167 -5.81 1.46 3.68
N SER A 168 -5.78 0.13 3.58
CA SER A 168 -6.88 -0.68 3.03
C SER A 168 -7.69 -1.39 4.10
N ILE A 169 -9.00 -1.16 4.11
CA ILE A 169 -9.95 -1.88 5.01
C ILE A 169 -9.87 -3.40 4.84
N HIS A 170 -9.66 -3.88 3.62
CA HIS A 170 -9.59 -5.33 3.36
C HIS A 170 -8.33 -5.95 3.97
N SER A 171 -7.19 -5.29 3.86
CA SER A 171 -5.93 -5.72 4.48
C SER A 171 -6.01 -5.69 5.99
N LEU A 172 -6.55 -4.61 6.58
CA LEU A 172 -6.71 -4.48 8.03
C LEU A 172 -7.64 -5.55 8.59
N THR A 173 -8.76 -5.83 7.90
CA THR A 173 -9.69 -6.88 8.32
C THR A 173 -9.03 -8.25 8.33
N ALA A 174 -8.26 -8.57 7.30
CA ALA A 174 -7.57 -9.86 7.17
C ALA A 174 -6.42 -10.00 8.20
N ALA A 175 -5.63 -8.93 8.41
CA ALA A 175 -4.57 -8.92 9.41
C ALA A 175 -5.11 -9.09 10.84
N LYS A 176 -6.21 -8.40 11.15
CA LYS A 176 -6.89 -8.55 12.44
C LYS A 176 -7.44 -9.96 12.66
N ALA A 177 -8.03 -10.56 11.61
CA ALA A 177 -8.48 -11.95 11.65
C ALA A 177 -7.33 -12.94 11.87
N ALA A 178 -6.11 -12.62 11.43
CA ALA A 178 -4.90 -13.39 11.69
C ALA A 178 -4.31 -13.16 13.09
N GLY A 179 -4.84 -12.20 13.86
CA GLY A 179 -4.42 -11.92 15.24
C GLY A 179 -3.31 -10.86 15.37
N LEU A 180 -3.00 -10.11 14.31
CA LEU A 180 -2.06 -9.00 14.39
C LEU A 180 -2.72 -7.78 15.03
N PHE A 181 -1.89 -6.93 15.65
CA PHE A 181 -2.30 -5.57 16.01
C PHE A 181 -2.35 -4.70 14.75
N THR A 182 -3.47 -4.02 14.51
CA THR A 182 -3.74 -3.34 13.25
C THR A 182 -3.79 -1.82 13.40
N VAL A 183 -3.09 -1.12 12.52
CA VAL A 183 -3.04 0.34 12.47
C VAL A 183 -3.49 0.81 11.08
N GLY A 184 -4.66 1.42 11.03
CA GLY A 184 -5.15 2.05 9.81
C GLY A 184 -4.49 3.40 9.58
N ILE A 185 -4.03 3.64 8.36
CA ILE A 185 -3.44 4.91 7.95
C ILE A 185 -4.38 5.61 6.98
N TYR A 186 -4.62 6.90 7.20
CA TYR A 186 -5.43 7.69 6.28
C TYR A 186 -4.76 7.83 4.92
N ASP A 187 -5.54 7.58 3.87
CA ASP A 187 -5.25 8.01 2.51
C ASP A 187 -6.52 8.58 1.85
N GLU A 188 -6.38 9.63 1.04
CA GLU A 188 -7.52 10.29 0.40
C GLU A 188 -8.29 9.32 -0.53
N THR A 189 -7.62 8.35 -1.14
CA THR A 189 -8.26 7.34 -1.99
C THR A 189 -9.10 6.33 -1.20
N ALA A 190 -8.81 6.17 0.10
CA ALA A 190 -9.56 5.31 1.02
C ALA A 190 -10.60 6.09 1.86
N LYS A 191 -10.82 7.37 1.60
CA LYS A 191 -11.69 8.27 2.37
C LYS A 191 -13.10 7.70 2.63
N ALA A 192 -13.68 7.03 1.64
CA ALA A 192 -15.00 6.40 1.77
C ALA A 192 -15.05 5.28 2.83
N PHE A 193 -13.90 4.73 3.20
CA PHE A 193 -13.76 3.61 4.14
C PHE A 193 -13.24 4.02 5.52
N VAL A 194 -12.96 5.31 5.75
CA VAL A 194 -12.37 5.80 7.02
C VAL A 194 -13.17 5.37 8.23
N GLU A 195 -14.51 5.48 8.20
CA GLU A 195 -15.37 5.05 9.31
C GLU A 195 -15.24 3.55 9.59
N GLN A 196 -15.18 2.74 8.53
CA GLN A 196 -15.01 1.29 8.67
C GLN A 196 -13.61 0.93 9.20
N MET A 197 -12.57 1.59 8.68
CA MET A 197 -11.18 1.40 9.12
C MET A 197 -11.02 1.78 10.59
N THR A 198 -11.60 2.91 11.02
CA THR A 198 -11.58 3.34 12.43
C THR A 198 -12.27 2.35 13.38
N LYS A 199 -13.32 1.66 12.90
CA LYS A 199 -14.02 0.62 13.69
C LYS A 199 -13.29 -0.72 13.69
N THR A 200 -12.55 -1.01 12.63
CA THR A 200 -11.89 -2.30 12.43
C THR A 200 -10.49 -2.35 13.03
N ALA A 201 -9.66 -1.35 12.75
CA ALA A 201 -8.31 -1.28 13.25
C ALA A 201 -8.26 -1.06 14.77
N ASP A 202 -7.18 -1.50 15.40
CA ASP A 202 -6.94 -1.24 16.83
C ASP A 202 -6.60 0.23 17.05
N VAL A 203 -5.94 0.87 16.07
CA VAL A 203 -5.65 2.31 16.01
C VAL A 203 -5.88 2.80 14.59
N PHE A 204 -6.35 4.06 14.45
CA PHE A 204 -6.43 4.75 13.17
C PHE A 204 -5.70 6.09 13.26
N LEU A 205 -4.82 6.37 12.30
CA LEU A 205 -3.94 7.52 12.26
C LEU A 205 -4.11 8.29 10.95
N GLU A 206 -4.01 9.62 11.02
CA GLU A 206 -3.94 10.45 9.82
C GLU A 206 -2.58 10.40 9.15
N ASP A 207 -1.50 10.32 9.95
CA ASP A 207 -0.12 10.20 9.48
C ASP A 207 0.78 9.65 10.61
N PHE A 208 2.10 9.62 10.37
CA PHE A 208 3.08 9.07 11.33
C PHE A 208 3.65 10.11 12.30
N ARG A 209 3.14 11.34 12.31
CA ARG A 209 3.53 12.35 13.29
C ARG A 209 2.86 12.07 14.63
N ASN A 210 3.61 12.22 15.72
CA ASN A 210 3.10 12.05 17.10
C ASN A 210 2.62 10.64 17.46
N ILE A 211 3.24 9.61 16.88
CA ILE A 211 2.99 8.19 17.26
C ILE A 211 3.95 7.82 18.40
N ASP A 212 3.58 8.10 19.64
CA ASP A 212 4.49 7.87 20.77
C ASP A 212 4.39 6.46 21.40
N HIS A 213 3.37 5.65 21.08
CA HIS A 213 3.02 4.48 21.90
C HIS A 213 2.63 3.19 21.13
N ILE A 214 2.87 3.07 19.83
CA ILE A 214 2.62 1.84 19.06
C ILE A 214 3.89 1.06 18.86
#